data_247ea4d76440627c8c6e236124c15e60
#
_entry.id   247ea4d76440627c8c6e236124c15e60
#
_cell.length_a   1.000
_cell.length_b   1.000
_cell.length_c   1.000
_cell.angle_alpha   90.00
_cell.angle_beta   90.00
_cell.angle_gamma   90.00
#
_symmetry.space_group_name_H-M   'P 1'
#
loop_
_entity.id
_entity.type
_entity.pdbx_description
1 polymer ?
#
loop_
_entity_poly.entity_id
_entity_poly.type
_entity_poly.pdbx_seq_one_letter_code
_entity_poly.pdbx_strand_id
1 'polypeptide(L)'
;MEYCSKEITIKELIDLIESKKLNLTPPYQRHFIWTPKDQKLLIDSIHKTYPLPSFFILKKGIDEYEMVDGQQRANTIHKFYRNEFRDSKNRLCKQTDIEEFLNYRLIVIVITQENFSEDESIEEFFSLVNKRGIHLNPAEVNQAQYHDSDFLLLVNKIMDYQPLINLDIFTDKTKLRMNDRSLIEEVVAYLKYGITDKRNAVEELFNTHIPEPEQDELYNNCILIIDILDYLNAEHPIKETRYRQRNDFYTFFCFIHRHKNVPRNVLLAMYNCLVAISDNGFISPSNDDCEPFKNYALNCVSQSNSKKAREGRLNFFEELLCNENKDGNDVIDEINTYLYQEFGFDKDLKQIGNYYIIDFPNFKEHYE
;
A
#
# COMPACT_ATOMS: atom_id res chain seq x y z
N MET A 1 -11.29 5.02 -31.61
CA MET A 1 -9.82 4.97 -31.36
C MET A 1 -9.12 4.49 -32.63
N GLU A 2 -8.14 5.23 -33.14
CA GLU A 2 -7.33 4.80 -34.29
C GLU A 2 -5.96 4.33 -33.81
N TYR A 3 -5.42 3.31 -34.45
CA TYR A 3 -4.09 2.79 -34.13
C TYR A 3 -3.38 2.28 -35.38
N CYS A 4 -2.06 2.30 -35.35
CA CYS A 4 -1.24 1.64 -36.36
C CYS A 4 -0.12 0.83 -35.71
N SER A 5 0.22 -0.31 -36.31
CA SER A 5 1.38 -1.09 -35.90
C SER A 5 2.61 -0.64 -36.66
N LYS A 6 3.71 -0.45 -35.93
CA LYS A 6 5.03 -0.13 -36.49
C LYS A 6 6.06 -1.10 -35.93
N GLU A 7 7.04 -1.40 -36.73
CA GLU A 7 8.25 -2.10 -36.32
C GLU A 7 9.37 -1.06 -36.13
N ILE A 8 9.96 -1.00 -34.95
CA ILE A 8 11.11 -0.14 -34.64
C ILE A 8 12.26 -0.97 -34.04
N THR A 9 13.46 -0.46 -34.11
CA THR A 9 14.63 -1.07 -33.46
C THR A 9 14.76 -0.61 -32.01
N ILE A 10 15.52 -1.35 -31.19
CA ILE A 10 15.90 -0.88 -29.83
C ILE A 10 16.61 0.48 -29.93
N LYS A 11 17.44 0.70 -30.97
CA LYS A 11 18.11 1.99 -31.20
C LYS A 11 17.07 3.12 -31.31
N GLU A 12 16.07 2.96 -32.16
CA GLU A 12 15.00 3.96 -32.34
C GLU A 12 14.21 4.20 -31.04
N LEU A 13 13.93 3.16 -30.27
CA LEU A 13 13.30 3.30 -28.95
C LEU A 13 14.16 4.15 -28.01
N ILE A 14 15.46 3.88 -27.93
CA ILE A 14 16.41 4.62 -27.11
C ILE A 14 16.48 6.08 -27.56
N ASP A 15 16.56 6.34 -28.86
CA ASP A 15 16.60 7.69 -29.45
C ASP A 15 15.32 8.49 -29.08
N LEU A 16 14.15 7.85 -29.07
CA LEU A 16 12.90 8.47 -28.62
C LEU A 16 12.92 8.82 -27.11
N ILE A 17 13.51 7.95 -26.28
CA ILE A 17 13.62 8.19 -24.84
C ILE A 17 14.62 9.30 -24.54
N GLU A 18 15.82 9.24 -25.12
CA GLU A 18 16.90 10.20 -24.84
C GLU A 18 16.61 11.60 -25.41
N SER A 19 15.90 11.67 -26.54
CA SER A 19 15.40 12.94 -27.09
C SER A 19 14.18 13.49 -26.35
N LYS A 20 13.68 12.80 -25.30
CA LYS A 20 12.48 13.14 -24.53
C LYS A 20 11.19 13.19 -25.39
N LYS A 21 11.19 12.58 -26.56
CA LYS A 21 10.00 12.45 -27.40
C LYS A 21 9.04 11.38 -26.88
N LEU A 22 9.53 10.39 -26.12
CA LEU A 22 8.73 9.37 -25.47
C LEU A 22 8.79 9.52 -23.94
N ASN A 23 7.64 9.90 -23.35
CA ASN A 23 7.48 9.91 -21.90
C ASN A 23 7.21 8.48 -21.39
N LEU A 24 8.13 7.93 -20.59
CA LEU A 24 7.98 6.60 -19.98
C LEU A 24 7.18 6.62 -18.69
N THR A 25 6.97 7.79 -18.08
CA THR A 25 6.34 7.94 -16.76
C THR A 25 5.20 8.95 -16.79
N PRO A 26 4.16 8.74 -17.64
CA PRO A 26 2.98 9.58 -17.55
C PRO A 26 2.30 9.43 -16.20
N PRO A 27 1.48 10.39 -15.73
CA PRO A 27 0.90 10.42 -14.38
C PRO A 27 0.09 9.17 -14.00
N TYR A 28 -0.49 8.50 -14.98
CA TYR A 28 -1.29 7.28 -14.81
C TYR A 28 -0.45 5.99 -14.76
N GLN A 29 0.87 6.06 -14.94
CA GLN A 29 1.76 4.90 -14.89
C GLN A 29 2.35 4.69 -13.51
N ARG A 30 2.59 3.41 -13.17
CA ARG A 30 3.28 3.02 -11.94
C ARG A 30 4.79 3.26 -12.02
N HIS A 31 5.43 3.33 -10.86
CA HIS A 31 6.89 3.36 -10.77
C HIS A 31 7.53 2.08 -11.33
N PHE A 32 8.85 2.14 -11.58
CA PHE A 32 9.61 0.98 -12.01
C PHE A 32 9.69 -0.07 -10.88
N ILE A 33 9.12 -1.27 -11.11
CA ILE A 33 8.97 -2.32 -10.10
C ILE A 33 9.69 -3.63 -10.43
N TRP A 34 10.23 -3.78 -11.64
CA TRP A 34 10.88 -5.02 -12.04
C TRP A 34 12.11 -5.32 -11.19
N THR A 35 12.16 -6.57 -10.69
CA THR A 35 13.31 -7.05 -9.94
C THR A 35 14.54 -7.23 -10.85
N PRO A 36 15.76 -7.26 -10.29
CA PRO A 36 16.96 -7.57 -11.07
C PRO A 36 16.85 -8.89 -11.85
N LYS A 37 16.07 -9.85 -11.36
CA LYS A 37 15.82 -11.12 -12.03
C LYS A 37 14.97 -10.92 -13.29
N ASP A 38 13.88 -10.14 -13.19
CA ASP A 38 12.98 -9.86 -14.32
C ASP A 38 13.71 -9.08 -15.42
N GLN A 39 14.54 -8.10 -15.02
CA GLN A 39 15.36 -7.33 -15.94
C GLN A 39 16.31 -8.22 -16.74
N LYS A 40 17.03 -9.14 -16.06
CA LYS A 40 17.96 -10.08 -16.70
C LYS A 40 17.23 -11.02 -17.66
N LEU A 41 16.04 -11.53 -17.28
CA LEU A 41 15.24 -12.40 -18.15
C LEU A 41 14.82 -11.71 -19.45
N LEU A 42 14.46 -10.41 -19.40
CA LEU A 42 14.16 -9.65 -20.61
C LEU A 42 15.39 -9.55 -21.52
N ILE A 43 16.54 -9.17 -20.98
CA ILE A 43 17.78 -9.04 -21.76
C ILE A 43 18.21 -10.39 -22.36
N ASP A 44 18.05 -11.47 -21.62
CA ASP A 44 18.30 -12.84 -22.15
C ASP A 44 17.36 -13.19 -23.29
N SER A 45 16.09 -12.76 -23.23
CA SER A 45 15.12 -12.97 -24.32
C SER A 45 15.53 -12.20 -25.57
N ILE A 46 16.01 -10.97 -25.43
CA ILE A 46 16.51 -10.15 -26.54
C ILE A 46 17.74 -10.80 -27.16
N HIS A 47 18.71 -11.23 -26.36
CA HIS A 47 19.91 -11.92 -26.86
C HIS A 47 19.63 -13.29 -27.54
N LYS A 48 18.48 -13.90 -27.20
CA LYS A 48 18.00 -15.12 -27.86
C LYS A 48 17.09 -14.86 -29.05
N THR A 49 16.88 -13.60 -29.40
CA THR A 49 15.95 -13.17 -30.45
C THR A 49 14.51 -13.68 -30.26
N TYR A 50 14.10 -13.92 -29.00
CA TYR A 50 12.74 -14.32 -28.69
C TYR A 50 11.78 -13.13 -28.87
N PRO A 51 10.60 -13.33 -29.45
CA PRO A 51 9.65 -12.23 -29.65
C PRO A 51 9.18 -11.66 -28.32
N LEU A 52 9.19 -10.33 -28.20
CA LEU A 52 8.65 -9.63 -27.06
C LEU A 52 7.19 -9.20 -27.31
N PRO A 53 6.37 -9.08 -26.25
CA PRO A 53 5.04 -8.49 -26.36
C PRO A 53 5.12 -7.06 -26.92
N SER A 54 4.11 -6.64 -27.70
CA SER A 54 4.05 -5.31 -28.29
C SER A 54 4.10 -4.20 -27.24
N PHE A 55 4.71 -3.09 -27.61
CA PHE A 55 4.66 -1.84 -26.84
C PHE A 55 3.46 -1.02 -27.32
N PHE A 56 2.80 -0.33 -26.42
CA PHE A 56 1.70 0.59 -26.75
C PHE A 56 2.11 1.99 -26.38
N ILE A 57 2.06 2.90 -27.34
CA ILE A 57 2.37 4.33 -27.16
C ILE A 57 1.20 5.19 -27.67
N LEU A 58 0.91 6.25 -26.95
CA LEU A 58 -0.07 7.26 -27.33
C LEU A 58 0.65 8.44 -27.96
N LYS A 59 0.21 8.86 -29.15
CA LYS A 59 0.68 10.07 -29.81
C LYS A 59 -0.10 11.27 -29.27
N LYS A 60 0.59 12.19 -28.58
CA LYS A 60 0.01 13.41 -28.01
C LYS A 60 0.14 14.63 -28.93
N GLY A 61 1.16 14.64 -29.78
CA GLY A 61 1.47 15.77 -30.65
C GLY A 61 2.42 15.38 -31.77
N ILE A 62 3.02 16.38 -32.41
CA ILE A 62 4.05 16.15 -33.42
C ILE A 62 5.31 15.70 -32.71
N ASP A 63 5.70 14.43 -32.93
CA ASP A 63 6.85 13.78 -32.27
C ASP A 63 6.79 13.70 -30.73
N GLU A 64 5.61 13.76 -30.14
CA GLU A 64 5.40 13.58 -28.70
C GLU A 64 4.57 12.33 -28.44
N TYR A 65 5.10 11.44 -27.61
CA TYR A 65 4.52 10.15 -27.28
C TYR A 65 4.52 9.89 -25.78
N GLU A 66 3.53 9.14 -25.30
CA GLU A 66 3.47 8.61 -23.95
C GLU A 66 3.43 7.09 -24.01
N MET A 67 4.17 6.41 -23.13
CA MET A 67 4.12 4.96 -23.01
C MET A 67 2.82 4.53 -22.33
N VAL A 68 2.00 3.73 -23.00
CA VAL A 68 0.75 3.17 -22.47
C VAL A 68 0.98 1.78 -21.87
N ASP A 69 1.68 0.89 -22.58
CA ASP A 69 2.17 -0.39 -22.02
C ASP A 69 3.57 -0.70 -22.56
N GLY A 70 4.35 -1.37 -21.72
CA GLY A 70 5.75 -1.69 -22.01
C GLY A 70 6.75 -0.84 -21.23
N GLN A 71 6.31 0.03 -20.31
CA GLN A 71 7.16 0.90 -19.49
C GLN A 71 8.31 0.15 -18.80
N GLN A 72 8.00 -0.97 -18.13
CA GLN A 72 9.02 -1.77 -17.42
C GLN A 72 10.07 -2.34 -18.38
N ARG A 73 9.62 -2.80 -19.55
CA ARG A 73 10.48 -3.32 -20.62
C ARG A 73 11.35 -2.21 -21.23
N ALA A 74 10.76 -1.09 -21.58
CA ALA A 74 11.47 0.06 -22.15
C ALA A 74 12.53 0.62 -21.19
N ASN A 75 12.16 0.79 -19.90
CA ASN A 75 13.11 1.21 -18.86
C ASN A 75 14.26 0.21 -18.69
N THR A 76 13.97 -1.10 -18.72
CA THR A 76 14.99 -2.15 -18.60
C THR A 76 15.97 -2.12 -19.78
N ILE A 77 15.45 -2.00 -21.01
CA ILE A 77 16.26 -1.89 -22.21
C ILE A 77 17.17 -0.65 -22.14
N HIS A 78 16.62 0.51 -21.75
CA HIS A 78 17.36 1.75 -21.64
C HIS A 78 18.44 1.67 -20.52
N LYS A 79 18.12 1.15 -19.33
CA LYS A 79 19.07 0.95 -18.24
C LYS A 79 20.22 0.00 -18.63
N PHE A 80 19.91 -1.09 -19.35
CA PHE A 80 20.94 -1.99 -19.83
C PHE A 80 21.86 -1.32 -20.85
N TYR A 81 21.32 -0.61 -21.82
CA TYR A 81 22.09 0.20 -22.77
C TYR A 81 23.04 1.19 -22.07
N ARG A 82 22.57 1.84 -21.00
CA ARG A 82 23.38 2.74 -20.17
C ARG A 82 24.38 2.04 -19.27
N ASN A 83 24.45 0.72 -19.32
CA ASN A 83 25.33 -0.11 -18.49
C ASN A 83 25.05 0.00 -16.97
N GLU A 84 23.80 0.24 -16.58
CA GLU A 84 23.39 0.38 -15.17
C GLU A 84 23.27 -0.97 -14.45
N PHE A 85 23.14 -2.08 -15.17
CA PHE A 85 23.15 -3.43 -14.61
C PHE A 85 23.77 -4.45 -15.56
N ARG A 86 24.02 -5.66 -15.07
CA ARG A 86 24.63 -6.78 -15.80
C ARG A 86 23.58 -7.83 -16.17
N ASP A 87 23.72 -8.43 -17.35
CA ASP A 87 22.89 -9.56 -17.81
C ASP A 87 23.07 -10.82 -16.94
N SER A 88 22.40 -11.92 -17.27
CA SER A 88 22.53 -13.21 -16.58
C SER A 88 23.93 -13.84 -16.69
N LYS A 89 24.69 -13.49 -17.73
CA LYS A 89 26.09 -13.88 -17.93
C LYS A 89 27.10 -12.91 -17.32
N ASN A 90 26.62 -12.00 -16.46
CA ASN A 90 27.42 -10.98 -15.76
C ASN A 90 28.13 -9.96 -16.70
N ARG A 91 27.56 -9.68 -17.89
CA ARG A 91 28.11 -8.75 -18.88
C ARG A 91 27.33 -7.44 -18.86
N LEU A 92 28.02 -6.31 -19.04
CA LEU A 92 27.40 -5.02 -19.37
C LEU A 92 27.04 -4.96 -20.86
N CYS A 93 26.14 -4.06 -21.27
CA CYS A 93 25.74 -3.93 -22.67
C CYS A 93 26.94 -3.73 -23.61
N LYS A 94 27.91 -2.87 -23.25
CA LYS A 94 29.16 -2.65 -23.98
C LYS A 94 30.08 -3.88 -24.11
N GLN A 95 29.79 -4.96 -23.37
CA GLN A 95 30.51 -6.23 -23.38
C GLN A 95 29.76 -7.32 -24.15
N THR A 96 28.62 -6.98 -24.74
CA THR A 96 27.81 -7.84 -25.61
C THR A 96 27.96 -7.41 -27.07
N ASP A 97 27.32 -8.13 -27.97
CA ASP A 97 27.16 -7.63 -29.35
C ASP A 97 26.15 -6.47 -29.35
N ILE A 98 26.68 -5.25 -29.25
CA ILE A 98 25.85 -4.04 -29.16
C ILE A 98 25.08 -3.76 -30.44
N GLU A 99 25.61 -4.15 -31.61
CA GLU A 99 24.93 -3.93 -32.90
C GLU A 99 23.72 -4.88 -33.00
N GLU A 100 23.89 -6.14 -32.65
CA GLU A 100 22.79 -7.10 -32.59
C GLU A 100 21.72 -6.64 -31.62
N PHE A 101 22.09 -6.20 -30.41
CA PHE A 101 21.16 -5.67 -29.41
C PHE A 101 20.39 -4.45 -29.90
N LEU A 102 21.08 -3.47 -30.50
CA LEU A 102 20.46 -2.23 -31.00
C LEU A 102 19.56 -2.47 -32.22
N ASN A 103 19.87 -3.46 -33.05
CA ASN A 103 19.09 -3.82 -34.23
C ASN A 103 17.91 -4.76 -33.94
N TYR A 104 17.77 -5.24 -32.67
CA TYR A 104 16.63 -6.07 -32.29
C TYR A 104 15.32 -5.31 -32.52
N ARG A 105 14.35 -5.99 -33.16
CA ARG A 105 13.08 -5.38 -33.61
C ARG A 105 12.00 -5.48 -32.56
N LEU A 106 11.30 -4.39 -32.33
CA LEU A 106 10.19 -4.23 -31.42
C LEU A 106 8.91 -3.92 -32.20
N ILE A 107 7.81 -4.53 -31.84
CA ILE A 107 6.49 -4.17 -32.35
C ILE A 107 5.91 -3.09 -31.48
N VAL A 108 5.59 -1.95 -32.05
CA VAL A 108 4.98 -0.80 -31.39
C VAL A 108 3.62 -0.50 -32.00
N ILE A 109 2.60 -0.45 -31.17
CA ILE A 109 1.27 0.00 -31.53
C ILE A 109 1.14 1.45 -31.14
N VAL A 110 1.03 2.31 -32.14
CA VAL A 110 0.85 3.74 -31.98
C VAL A 110 -0.64 4.07 -32.01
N ILE A 111 -1.15 4.62 -30.91
CA ILE A 111 -2.53 5.05 -30.76
C ILE A 111 -2.61 6.54 -31.04
N THR A 112 -3.60 6.94 -31.86
CA THR A 112 -3.89 8.35 -32.15
C THR A 112 -5.19 8.77 -31.50
N GLN A 113 -5.21 9.95 -30.90
CA GLN A 113 -6.30 10.43 -30.06
C GLN A 113 -7.40 11.17 -30.87
N GLU A 114 -7.31 11.19 -32.20
CA GLU A 114 -8.12 12.08 -33.05
C GLU A 114 -9.64 11.85 -32.97
N ASN A 115 -10.12 10.72 -32.40
CA ASN A 115 -11.55 10.39 -32.34
C ASN A 115 -11.91 9.53 -31.12
N PHE A 116 -11.59 9.96 -29.90
CA PHE A 116 -12.25 9.35 -28.72
C PHE A 116 -13.69 9.86 -28.68
N SER A 117 -14.67 8.96 -28.65
CA SER A 117 -16.03 9.30 -28.25
C SER A 117 -16.04 9.78 -26.79
N GLU A 118 -17.05 10.57 -26.38
CA GLU A 118 -17.17 11.07 -24.99
C GLU A 118 -17.14 9.93 -23.94
N ASP A 119 -17.42 8.69 -24.34
CA ASP A 119 -17.46 7.48 -23.52
C ASP A 119 -16.16 6.63 -23.55
N GLU A 120 -15.16 6.96 -24.40
CA GLU A 120 -13.90 6.21 -24.51
C GLU A 120 -12.72 7.03 -23.97
N SER A 121 -12.12 6.60 -22.87
CA SER A 121 -10.92 7.24 -22.34
C SER A 121 -9.66 6.40 -22.56
N ILE A 122 -8.51 7.04 -22.64
CA ILE A 122 -7.21 6.36 -22.72
C ILE A 122 -6.96 5.53 -21.46
N GLU A 123 -7.50 5.98 -20.33
CA GLU A 123 -7.42 5.33 -19.03
C GLU A 123 -8.19 4.01 -19.02
N GLU A 124 -9.37 3.97 -19.65
CA GLU A 124 -10.15 2.74 -19.80
C GLU A 124 -9.39 1.74 -20.69
N PHE A 125 -8.87 2.18 -21.83
CA PHE A 125 -8.03 1.36 -22.71
C PHE A 125 -6.80 0.84 -21.96
N PHE A 126 -6.09 1.70 -21.20
CA PHE A 126 -4.98 1.32 -20.37
C PHE A 126 -5.37 0.23 -19.35
N SER A 127 -6.50 0.42 -18.68
CA SER A 127 -7.05 -0.58 -17.75
C SER A 127 -7.32 -1.93 -18.45
N LEU A 128 -7.87 -1.92 -19.64
CA LEU A 128 -8.19 -3.14 -20.42
C LEU A 128 -6.93 -3.87 -20.90
N VAL A 129 -5.93 -3.14 -21.39
CA VAL A 129 -4.65 -3.71 -21.86
C VAL A 129 -3.91 -4.36 -20.70
N ASN A 130 -3.87 -3.68 -19.55
CA ASN A 130 -3.17 -4.17 -18.36
C ASN A 130 -3.91 -5.30 -17.63
N LYS A 131 -5.25 -5.41 -17.74
CA LYS A 131 -6.02 -6.53 -17.16
C LYS A 131 -5.61 -7.91 -17.70
N ARG A 132 -5.00 -7.96 -18.88
CA ARG A 132 -4.53 -9.21 -19.52
C ARG A 132 -3.04 -9.50 -19.34
N GLY A 133 -2.29 -8.58 -18.74
CA GLY A 133 -0.86 -8.70 -18.45
C GLY A 133 -0.54 -9.01 -16.98
N ILE A 134 0.53 -8.44 -16.44
CA ILE A 134 0.84 -8.51 -15.01
C ILE A 134 -0.23 -7.73 -14.26
N HIS A 135 -0.99 -8.41 -13.39
CA HIS A 135 -2.10 -7.83 -12.65
C HIS A 135 -1.68 -6.53 -11.94
N LEU A 136 -2.22 -5.40 -12.39
CA LEU A 136 -2.21 -4.18 -11.61
C LEU A 136 -3.01 -4.42 -10.33
N ASN A 137 -2.52 -3.93 -9.21
CA ASN A 137 -3.34 -3.93 -8.01
C ASN A 137 -4.40 -2.81 -8.10
N PRO A 138 -5.47 -2.86 -7.27
CA PRO A 138 -6.54 -1.86 -7.33
C PRO A 138 -6.05 -0.40 -7.21
N ALA A 139 -5.02 -0.13 -6.40
CA ALA A 139 -4.49 1.23 -6.25
C ALA A 139 -3.78 1.74 -7.52
N GLU A 140 -3.06 0.86 -8.22
CA GLU A 140 -2.43 1.19 -9.51
C GLU A 140 -3.49 1.45 -10.60
N VAL A 141 -4.60 0.70 -10.59
CA VAL A 141 -5.75 0.92 -11.50
C VAL A 141 -6.44 2.24 -11.17
N ASN A 142 -6.72 2.49 -9.89
CA ASN A 142 -7.37 3.72 -9.43
C ASN A 142 -6.55 4.96 -9.76
N GLN A 143 -5.22 4.90 -9.61
CA GLN A 143 -4.33 5.99 -10.00
C GLN A 143 -4.45 6.31 -11.49
N ALA A 144 -4.56 5.31 -12.35
CA ALA A 144 -4.67 5.51 -13.78
C ALA A 144 -6.06 6.03 -14.20
N GLN A 145 -7.11 5.49 -13.61
CA GLN A 145 -8.50 5.74 -13.98
C GLN A 145 -9.07 7.03 -13.39
N TYR A 146 -8.59 7.44 -12.21
CA TYR A 146 -9.18 8.53 -11.41
C TYR A 146 -8.15 9.61 -11.03
N HIS A 147 -7.14 9.84 -11.87
CA HIS A 147 -6.01 10.72 -11.55
C HIS A 147 -6.42 12.17 -11.21
N ASP A 148 -7.56 12.66 -11.71
CA ASP A 148 -8.11 14.00 -11.46
C ASP A 148 -9.27 13.99 -10.43
N SER A 149 -9.58 12.85 -9.79
CA SER A 149 -10.68 12.81 -8.83
C SER A 149 -10.34 13.55 -7.53
N ASP A 150 -11.36 14.23 -6.96
CA ASP A 150 -11.23 14.93 -5.67
C ASP A 150 -10.69 14.01 -4.57
N PHE A 151 -11.14 12.77 -4.58
CA PHE A 151 -10.70 11.75 -3.62
C PHE A 151 -9.21 11.44 -3.73
N LEU A 152 -8.69 11.25 -4.95
CA LEU A 152 -7.28 10.97 -5.14
C LEU A 152 -6.40 12.17 -4.80
N LEU A 153 -6.85 13.38 -5.12
CA LEU A 153 -6.15 14.62 -4.75
C LEU A 153 -6.09 14.77 -3.22
N LEU A 154 -7.19 14.47 -2.51
CA LEU A 154 -7.22 14.44 -1.05
C LEU A 154 -6.26 13.40 -0.47
N VAL A 155 -6.28 12.17 -0.99
CA VAL A 155 -5.36 11.10 -0.56
C VAL A 155 -3.90 11.50 -0.76
N ASN A 156 -3.56 12.09 -1.92
CA ASN A 156 -2.20 12.57 -2.19
C ASN A 156 -1.78 13.66 -1.19
N LYS A 157 -2.67 14.63 -0.89
CA LYS A 157 -2.42 15.68 0.11
C LYS A 157 -2.13 15.10 1.50
N ILE A 158 -2.83 14.03 1.89
CA ILE A 158 -2.58 13.33 3.16
C ILE A 158 -1.25 12.57 3.10
N MET A 159 -0.93 11.92 1.98
CA MET A 159 0.35 11.18 1.82
C MET A 159 1.59 12.08 1.94
N ASP A 160 1.47 13.34 1.56
CA ASP A 160 2.55 14.34 1.67
C ASP A 160 2.66 14.96 3.08
N TYR A 161 1.78 14.58 4.02
CA TYR A 161 1.80 15.11 5.37
C TYR A 161 2.98 14.57 6.18
N GLN A 162 3.86 15.47 6.66
CA GLN A 162 5.13 15.08 7.28
C GLN A 162 4.99 14.12 8.48
N PRO A 163 4.05 14.31 9.43
CA PRO A 163 3.85 13.35 10.51
C PRO A 163 3.51 11.92 10.02
N LEU A 164 2.74 11.75 8.94
CA LEU A 164 2.50 10.42 8.34
C LEU A 164 3.80 9.79 7.80
N ILE A 165 4.64 10.61 7.17
CA ILE A 165 5.96 10.16 6.66
C ILE A 165 6.85 9.73 7.82
N ASN A 166 6.82 10.46 8.94
CA ASN A 166 7.60 10.16 10.14
C ASN A 166 7.25 8.81 10.79
N LEU A 167 6.01 8.33 10.65
CA LEU A 167 5.61 7.01 11.16
C LEU A 167 6.44 5.87 10.54
N ASP A 168 6.97 6.06 9.33
CA ASP A 168 7.84 5.12 8.59
C ASP A 168 7.27 3.68 8.50
N ILE A 169 5.95 3.58 8.42
CA ILE A 169 5.23 2.29 8.37
C ILE A 169 5.26 1.64 6.98
N PHE A 170 5.61 2.40 5.94
CA PHE A 170 5.60 1.96 4.55
C PHE A 170 6.99 1.56 4.06
N THR A 171 7.16 0.31 3.65
CA THR A 171 8.38 -0.17 3.01
C THR A 171 8.46 0.31 1.56
N ASP A 172 9.67 0.35 0.98
CA ASP A 172 9.87 0.69 -0.43
C ASP A 172 9.04 -0.20 -1.36
N LYS A 173 8.92 -1.50 -1.06
CA LYS A 173 8.08 -2.43 -1.80
C LYS A 173 6.59 -2.05 -1.75
N THR A 174 6.11 -1.56 -0.61
CA THR A 174 4.73 -1.10 -0.43
C THR A 174 4.48 0.15 -1.27
N LYS A 175 5.42 1.12 -1.23
CA LYS A 175 5.36 2.38 -2.00
C LYS A 175 5.41 2.12 -3.50
N LEU A 176 6.31 1.25 -3.96
CA LEU A 176 6.43 0.89 -5.38
C LEU A 176 5.14 0.33 -6.00
N ARG A 177 4.31 -0.34 -5.21
CA ARG A 177 3.04 -0.93 -5.62
C ARG A 177 1.83 -0.07 -5.22
N MET A 178 2.03 1.16 -4.76
CA MET A 178 0.97 2.07 -4.27
C MET A 178 0.06 1.46 -3.18
N ASN A 179 0.58 0.46 -2.45
CA ASN A 179 -0.17 -0.16 -1.35
C ASN A 179 -0.25 0.75 -0.12
N ASP A 180 0.70 1.68 0.04
CA ASP A 180 0.69 2.79 0.99
C ASP A 180 -0.53 3.69 0.74
N ARG A 181 -0.71 4.15 -0.50
CA ARG A 181 -1.87 4.94 -0.93
C ARG A 181 -3.17 4.20 -0.66
N SER A 182 -3.23 2.92 -1.05
CA SER A 182 -4.42 2.09 -0.82
C SER A 182 -4.80 1.96 0.67
N LEU A 183 -3.87 2.10 1.61
CA LEU A 183 -4.19 2.16 3.04
C LEU A 183 -4.82 3.52 3.40
N ILE A 184 -4.30 4.62 2.88
CA ILE A 184 -4.86 5.96 3.13
C ILE A 184 -6.25 6.10 2.48
N GLU A 185 -6.47 5.52 1.28
CA GLU A 185 -7.81 5.41 0.69
C GLU A 185 -8.81 4.75 1.66
N GLU A 186 -8.39 3.66 2.34
CA GLU A 186 -9.25 2.95 3.29
C GLU A 186 -9.54 3.77 4.56
N VAL A 187 -8.56 4.49 5.10
CA VAL A 187 -8.81 5.31 6.30
C VAL A 187 -9.66 6.53 6.00
N VAL A 188 -9.54 7.15 4.81
CA VAL A 188 -10.44 8.22 4.40
C VAL A 188 -11.86 7.70 4.17
N ALA A 189 -12.00 6.52 3.54
CA ALA A 189 -13.31 5.87 3.39
C ALA A 189 -13.96 5.55 4.76
N TYR A 190 -13.15 5.13 5.74
CA TYR A 190 -13.62 4.94 7.11
C TYR A 190 -14.08 6.25 7.75
N LEU A 191 -13.37 7.36 7.57
CA LEU A 191 -13.76 8.65 8.13
C LEU A 191 -15.10 9.14 7.59
N LYS A 192 -15.43 8.82 6.33
CA LYS A 192 -16.69 9.20 5.70
C LYS A 192 -17.84 8.24 6.01
N TYR A 193 -17.62 6.94 5.94
CA TYR A 193 -18.70 5.92 5.98
C TYR A 193 -18.67 5.04 7.23
N GLY A 194 -17.68 5.20 8.11
CA GLY A 194 -17.43 4.26 9.19
C GLY A 194 -16.84 2.93 8.72
N ILE A 195 -17.00 1.88 9.51
CA ILE A 195 -16.49 0.55 9.14
C ILE A 195 -17.38 -0.08 8.07
N THR A 196 -16.77 -0.34 6.92
CA THR A 196 -17.42 -0.95 5.74
C THR A 196 -16.52 -2.04 5.16
N ASP A 197 -17.05 -2.79 4.19
CA ASP A 197 -16.21 -3.59 3.29
C ASP A 197 -15.36 -2.65 2.43
N LYS A 198 -14.05 -2.94 2.39
CA LYS A 198 -13.07 -2.08 1.71
C LYS A 198 -13.48 -1.66 0.31
N ARG A 199 -13.87 -2.64 -0.51
CA ARG A 199 -14.02 -2.44 -1.95
C ARG A 199 -15.08 -1.41 -2.29
N ASN A 200 -16.27 -1.57 -1.72
CA ASN A 200 -17.43 -0.77 -2.09
C ASN A 200 -17.27 0.70 -1.70
N ALA A 201 -16.77 0.98 -0.49
CA ALA A 201 -16.63 2.35 0.02
C ALA A 201 -15.56 3.16 -0.73
N VAL A 202 -14.42 2.53 -1.06
CA VAL A 202 -13.34 3.17 -1.83
C VAL A 202 -13.78 3.42 -3.27
N GLU A 203 -14.43 2.43 -3.90
CA GLU A 203 -14.94 2.54 -5.28
C GLU A 203 -16.02 3.65 -5.40
N GLU A 204 -16.89 3.80 -4.38
CA GLU A 204 -17.87 4.87 -4.31
C GLU A 204 -17.22 6.25 -4.22
N LEU A 205 -16.17 6.41 -3.40
CA LEU A 205 -15.45 7.67 -3.26
C LEU A 205 -14.78 8.13 -4.56
N PHE A 206 -14.23 7.21 -5.36
CA PHE A 206 -13.65 7.55 -6.64
C PHE A 206 -14.69 8.05 -7.66
N ASN A 207 -15.93 7.58 -7.56
CA ASN A 207 -17.01 7.94 -8.48
C ASN A 207 -17.89 9.11 -7.97
N THR A 208 -17.58 9.66 -6.79
CA THR A 208 -18.38 10.71 -6.17
C THR A 208 -17.60 12.02 -6.12
N HIS A 209 -18.21 13.12 -6.54
CA HIS A 209 -17.66 14.46 -6.29
C HIS A 209 -17.71 14.77 -4.80
N ILE A 210 -16.59 15.18 -4.22
CA ILE A 210 -16.48 15.56 -2.80
C ILE A 210 -16.33 17.09 -2.74
N PRO A 211 -17.34 17.81 -2.25
CA PRO A 211 -17.28 19.28 -2.13
C PRO A 211 -16.11 19.74 -1.24
N GLU A 212 -15.49 20.89 -1.56
CA GLU A 212 -14.34 21.43 -0.81
C GLU A 212 -14.52 21.43 0.72
N PRO A 213 -15.68 21.86 1.29
CA PRO A 213 -15.86 21.84 2.74
C PRO A 213 -15.75 20.42 3.34
N GLU A 214 -16.23 19.41 2.61
CA GLU A 214 -16.16 18.02 3.03
C GLU A 214 -14.73 17.46 2.87
N GLN A 215 -14.02 17.83 1.80
CA GLN A 215 -12.61 17.51 1.64
C GLN A 215 -11.77 18.03 2.81
N ASP A 216 -12.00 19.29 3.21
CA ASP A 216 -11.32 19.91 4.33
C ASP A 216 -11.66 19.23 5.67
N GLU A 217 -12.91 18.83 5.87
CA GLU A 217 -13.34 18.10 7.07
C GLU A 217 -12.64 16.72 7.13
N LEU A 218 -12.66 15.97 6.05
CA LEU A 218 -11.99 14.66 5.96
C LEU A 218 -10.49 14.78 6.16
N TYR A 219 -9.85 15.78 5.52
CA TYR A 219 -8.44 16.08 5.70
C TYR A 219 -8.12 16.38 7.17
N ASN A 220 -8.82 17.35 7.78
CA ASN A 220 -8.57 17.78 9.14
C ASN A 220 -8.79 16.65 10.16
N ASN A 221 -9.81 15.83 9.97
CA ASN A 221 -10.02 14.63 10.80
C ASN A 221 -8.88 13.64 10.63
N CYS A 222 -8.42 13.40 9.40
CA CYS A 222 -7.32 12.47 9.15
C CYS A 222 -6.00 12.91 9.80
N ILE A 223 -5.58 14.17 9.59
CA ILE A 223 -4.33 14.68 10.16
C ILE A 223 -4.37 14.77 11.69
N LEU A 224 -5.53 15.07 12.28
CA LEU A 224 -5.69 15.01 13.74
C LEU A 224 -5.34 13.64 14.30
N ILE A 225 -5.78 12.56 13.63
CA ILE A 225 -5.47 11.20 14.07
C ILE A 225 -4.01 10.87 13.81
N ILE A 226 -3.46 11.30 12.67
CA ILE A 226 -2.03 11.11 12.35
C ILE A 226 -1.15 11.83 13.38
N ASP A 227 -1.51 13.02 13.83
CA ASP A 227 -0.78 13.75 14.88
C ASP A 227 -0.80 13.00 16.22
N ILE A 228 -1.92 12.32 16.53
CA ILE A 228 -1.97 11.46 17.72
C ILE A 228 -1.03 10.27 17.54
N LEU A 229 -1.07 9.63 16.38
CA LEU A 229 -0.20 8.49 16.08
C LEU A 229 1.28 8.90 16.09
N ASP A 230 1.65 10.07 15.57
CA ASP A 230 3.02 10.59 15.59
C ASP A 230 3.50 10.86 17.03
N TYR A 231 2.61 11.41 17.90
CA TYR A 231 2.88 11.54 19.32
C TYR A 231 3.16 10.19 20.00
N LEU A 232 2.36 9.14 19.70
CA LEU A 232 2.58 7.80 20.23
C LEU A 232 3.85 7.16 19.68
N ASN A 233 4.11 7.38 18.37
CA ASN A 233 5.29 6.89 17.66
C ASN A 233 6.61 7.46 18.21
N ALA A 234 6.59 8.67 18.77
CA ALA A 234 7.77 9.29 19.38
C ALA A 234 8.25 8.56 20.65
N GLU A 235 7.34 7.92 21.40
CA GLU A 235 7.67 7.15 22.60
C GLU A 235 8.04 5.69 22.22
N HIS A 236 7.30 5.08 21.30
CA HIS A 236 7.58 3.74 20.81
C HIS A 236 7.27 3.64 19.30
N PRO A 237 8.30 3.42 18.45
CA PRO A 237 8.11 3.46 17.00
C PRO A 237 7.11 2.41 16.51
N ILE A 238 6.02 2.85 15.88
CA ILE A 238 4.97 1.95 15.33
C ILE A 238 5.57 0.96 14.33
N LYS A 239 6.59 1.37 13.57
CA LYS A 239 7.28 0.52 12.60
C LYS A 239 7.95 -0.72 13.21
N GLU A 240 8.26 -0.70 14.49
CA GLU A 240 8.89 -1.81 15.24
C GLU A 240 7.85 -2.79 15.79
N THR A 241 6.58 -2.40 15.79
CA THR A 241 5.47 -3.22 16.27
C THR A 241 4.72 -3.93 15.13
N ARG A 242 3.83 -4.87 15.48
CA ARG A 242 2.90 -5.46 14.51
C ARG A 242 1.95 -4.44 13.89
N TYR A 243 1.69 -3.31 14.57
CA TYR A 243 0.74 -2.28 14.14
C TYR A 243 1.18 -1.48 12.91
N ARG A 244 2.39 -1.72 12.39
CA ARG A 244 2.78 -1.31 11.04
C ARG A 244 2.11 -2.12 9.92
N GLN A 245 1.59 -3.33 10.23
CA GLN A 245 0.91 -4.16 9.25
C GLN A 245 -0.43 -3.53 8.86
N ARG A 246 -0.80 -3.62 7.59
CA ARG A 246 -1.96 -2.93 7.01
C ARG A 246 -3.25 -3.05 7.85
N ASN A 247 -3.61 -4.29 8.22
CA ASN A 247 -4.87 -4.55 8.92
C ASN A 247 -4.84 -4.06 10.36
N ASP A 248 -3.69 -4.21 11.02
CA ASP A 248 -3.47 -3.76 12.38
C ASP A 248 -3.41 -2.23 12.43
N PHE A 249 -2.70 -1.57 11.47
CA PHE A 249 -2.67 -0.11 11.38
C PHE A 249 -4.06 0.50 11.14
N TYR A 250 -4.83 -0.07 10.20
CA TYR A 250 -6.20 0.36 9.96
C TYR A 250 -7.04 0.28 11.24
N THR A 251 -6.96 -0.83 11.97
CA THR A 251 -7.68 -1.02 13.24
C THR A 251 -7.23 -0.02 14.29
N PHE A 252 -5.92 0.21 14.40
CA PHE A 252 -5.35 1.18 15.33
C PHE A 252 -5.78 2.62 15.00
N PHE A 253 -5.74 3.00 13.72
CA PHE A 253 -6.29 4.29 13.26
C PHE A 253 -7.76 4.46 13.64
N CYS A 254 -8.60 3.45 13.38
CA CYS A 254 -10.03 3.49 13.73
C CYS A 254 -10.24 3.61 15.25
N PHE A 255 -9.43 2.91 16.05
CA PHE A 255 -9.47 2.99 17.51
C PHE A 255 -9.12 4.39 18.00
N ILE A 256 -8.00 4.96 17.53
CA ILE A 256 -7.59 6.32 17.90
C ILE A 256 -8.65 7.35 17.46
N HIS A 257 -9.26 7.19 16.27
CA HIS A 257 -10.34 8.09 15.83
C HIS A 257 -11.55 8.07 16.79
N ARG A 258 -11.97 6.90 17.26
CA ARG A 258 -13.08 6.79 18.24
C ARG A 258 -12.73 7.44 19.57
N HIS A 259 -11.47 7.35 19.97
CA HIS A 259 -10.96 7.81 21.25
C HIS A 259 -10.12 9.11 21.17
N LYS A 260 -10.27 9.89 20.09
CA LYS A 260 -9.48 11.10 19.82
C LYS A 260 -9.56 12.18 20.92
N ASN A 261 -10.60 12.16 21.73
CA ASN A 261 -10.82 13.10 22.85
C ASN A 261 -10.27 12.58 24.18
N VAL A 262 -9.76 11.35 24.25
CA VAL A 262 -9.12 10.78 25.43
C VAL A 262 -7.75 11.48 25.63
N PRO A 263 -7.36 11.81 26.88
CA PRO A 263 -6.06 12.43 27.16
C PRO A 263 -4.88 11.64 26.57
N ARG A 264 -3.87 12.35 26.03
CA ARG A 264 -2.72 11.74 25.35
C ARG A 264 -1.95 10.73 26.19
N ASN A 265 -1.80 11.01 27.49
CA ASN A 265 -1.13 10.09 28.42
C ASN A 265 -1.91 8.79 28.63
N VAL A 266 -3.25 8.83 28.54
CA VAL A 266 -4.10 7.62 28.61
C VAL A 266 -3.97 6.83 27.33
N LEU A 267 -4.03 7.49 26.15
CA LEU A 267 -3.79 6.84 24.86
C LEU A 267 -2.40 6.21 24.78
N LEU A 268 -1.39 6.87 25.35
CA LEU A 268 -0.04 6.33 25.41
C LEU A 268 0.02 5.05 26.25
N ALA A 269 -0.64 5.02 27.39
CA ALA A 269 -0.70 3.82 28.21
C ALA A 269 -1.44 2.65 27.51
N MET A 270 -2.53 2.96 26.79
CA MET A 270 -3.23 1.97 25.96
C MET A 270 -2.30 1.46 24.82
N TYR A 271 -1.55 2.34 24.20
CA TYR A 271 -0.59 1.97 23.17
C TYR A 271 0.54 1.10 23.73
N ASN A 272 1.08 1.41 24.92
CA ASN A 272 2.10 0.60 25.57
C ASN A 272 1.59 -0.83 25.88
N CYS A 273 0.33 -0.98 26.25
CA CYS A 273 -0.31 -2.29 26.38
C CYS A 273 -0.30 -3.06 25.05
N LEU A 274 -0.66 -2.40 23.95
CA LEU A 274 -0.62 -3.00 22.61
C LEU A 274 0.82 -3.36 22.19
N VAL A 275 1.80 -2.51 22.49
CA VAL A 275 3.23 -2.77 22.23
C VAL A 275 3.68 -4.03 22.98
N ALA A 276 3.37 -4.13 24.27
CA ALA A 276 3.73 -5.30 25.06
C ALA A 276 3.12 -6.61 24.50
N ILE A 277 1.88 -6.57 24.02
CA ILE A 277 1.24 -7.71 23.33
C ILE A 277 1.99 -8.06 22.03
N SER A 278 2.41 -7.03 21.27
CA SER A 278 3.19 -7.21 20.03
C SER A 278 4.54 -7.87 20.32
N ASP A 279 5.27 -7.35 21.29
CA ASP A 279 6.63 -7.77 21.63
C ASP A 279 6.67 -9.20 22.16
N ASN A 280 5.67 -9.60 22.95
CA ASN A 280 5.53 -10.97 23.44
C ASN A 280 5.01 -11.93 22.35
N GLY A 281 4.48 -11.44 21.24
CA GLY A 281 4.02 -12.28 20.13
C GLY A 281 2.74 -13.07 20.41
N PHE A 282 1.89 -12.62 21.33
CA PHE A 282 0.69 -13.34 21.78
C PHE A 282 -0.35 -13.51 20.67
N ILE A 283 -0.46 -12.54 19.77
CA ILE A 283 -1.43 -12.55 18.66
C ILE A 283 -0.93 -13.48 17.55
N SER A 284 -1.43 -14.71 17.53
CA SER A 284 -1.13 -15.71 16.51
C SER A 284 -2.39 -16.54 16.17
N PRO A 285 -2.60 -16.90 14.88
CA PRO A 285 -3.67 -17.82 14.49
C PRO A 285 -3.52 -19.22 15.10
N SER A 286 -2.31 -19.58 15.55
CA SER A 286 -1.97 -20.86 16.20
C SER A 286 -1.96 -20.78 17.72
N ASN A 287 -2.38 -19.66 18.31
CA ASN A 287 -2.55 -19.57 19.76
C ASN A 287 -3.88 -20.19 20.17
N ASP A 288 -3.88 -21.50 20.39
CA ASP A 288 -5.08 -22.25 20.77
C ASP A 288 -5.45 -22.08 22.27
N ASP A 289 -4.55 -21.52 23.07
CA ASP A 289 -4.67 -21.38 24.53
C ASP A 289 -5.31 -20.04 24.94
N CYS A 290 -5.43 -19.06 24.01
CA CYS A 290 -6.08 -17.78 24.24
C CYS A 290 -6.96 -17.38 23.06
N GLU A 291 -8.27 -17.58 23.19
CA GLU A 291 -9.24 -17.34 22.12
C GLU A 291 -9.29 -15.87 21.67
N PRO A 292 -9.25 -14.83 22.54
CA PRO A 292 -9.21 -13.44 22.12
C PRO A 292 -8.04 -13.11 21.18
N PHE A 293 -6.82 -13.54 21.50
CA PHE A 293 -5.65 -13.33 20.66
C PHE A 293 -5.73 -14.09 19.34
N LYS A 294 -6.19 -15.34 19.38
CA LYS A 294 -6.42 -16.16 18.19
C LYS A 294 -7.47 -15.54 17.27
N ASN A 295 -8.61 -15.13 17.81
CA ASN A 295 -9.70 -14.52 17.02
C ASN A 295 -9.28 -13.20 16.38
N TYR A 296 -8.54 -12.36 17.10
CA TYR A 296 -7.95 -11.16 16.50
C TYR A 296 -7.03 -11.52 15.34
N ALA A 297 -6.12 -12.49 15.51
CA ALA A 297 -5.19 -12.94 14.49
C ALA A 297 -5.92 -13.51 13.26
N LEU A 298 -6.94 -14.32 13.44
CA LEU A 298 -7.77 -14.88 12.37
C LEU A 298 -8.46 -13.77 11.58
N ASN A 299 -8.98 -12.73 12.25
CA ASN A 299 -9.56 -11.56 11.60
C ASN A 299 -8.52 -10.70 10.82
N CYS A 300 -7.22 -10.88 11.07
CA CYS A 300 -6.16 -10.25 10.27
C CYS A 300 -5.83 -11.01 8.99
N VAL A 301 -6.05 -12.33 8.93
CA VAL A 301 -5.62 -13.17 7.80
C VAL A 301 -6.78 -13.68 6.94
N SER A 302 -7.93 -14.00 7.53
CA SER A 302 -9.09 -14.55 6.82
C SER A 302 -10.12 -13.45 6.57
N GLN A 303 -10.47 -13.21 5.29
CA GLN A 303 -11.43 -12.17 4.88
C GLN A 303 -11.21 -10.82 5.57
N SER A 304 -9.96 -10.48 5.81
CA SER A 304 -9.51 -9.38 6.68
C SER A 304 -10.07 -7.99 6.29
N ASN A 305 -10.53 -7.83 5.06
CA ASN A 305 -11.13 -6.60 4.53
C ASN A 305 -12.67 -6.58 4.62
N SER A 306 -13.30 -7.63 5.13
CA SER A 306 -14.74 -7.64 5.36
C SER A 306 -15.11 -6.75 6.56
N LYS A 307 -16.32 -6.18 6.53
CA LYS A 307 -16.86 -5.39 7.64
C LYS A 307 -16.78 -6.17 8.96
N LYS A 308 -17.20 -7.44 8.96
CA LYS A 308 -17.20 -8.30 10.15
C LYS A 308 -15.79 -8.46 10.77
N ALA A 309 -14.76 -8.72 9.93
CA ALA A 309 -13.39 -8.88 10.44
C ALA A 309 -12.83 -7.56 10.99
N ARG A 310 -13.14 -6.42 10.35
CA ARG A 310 -12.76 -5.09 10.80
C ARG A 310 -13.41 -4.71 12.13
N GLU A 311 -14.71 -4.97 12.27
CA GLU A 311 -15.44 -4.79 13.53
C GLU A 311 -14.89 -5.69 14.63
N GLY A 312 -14.63 -6.98 14.34
CA GLY A 312 -14.08 -7.92 15.30
C GLY A 312 -12.70 -7.48 15.84
N ARG A 313 -11.81 -6.97 14.98
CA ARG A 313 -10.52 -6.43 15.44
C ARG A 313 -10.68 -5.18 16.30
N LEU A 314 -11.59 -4.29 15.92
CA LEU A 314 -11.81 -3.06 16.69
C LEU A 314 -12.47 -3.35 18.04
N ASN A 315 -13.44 -4.26 18.08
CA ASN A 315 -14.08 -4.68 19.33
C ASN A 315 -13.07 -5.29 20.31
N PHE A 316 -12.11 -6.10 19.82
CA PHE A 316 -11.03 -6.60 20.67
C PHE A 316 -10.24 -5.45 21.32
N PHE A 317 -9.91 -4.38 20.60
CA PHE A 317 -9.24 -3.22 21.21
C PHE A 317 -10.12 -2.50 22.23
N GLU A 318 -11.41 -2.35 21.93
CA GLU A 318 -12.36 -1.70 22.85
C GLU A 318 -12.50 -2.49 24.15
N GLU A 319 -12.68 -3.82 24.06
CA GLU A 319 -12.84 -4.69 25.22
C GLU A 319 -11.57 -4.80 26.06
N LEU A 320 -10.40 -4.78 25.42
CA LEU A 320 -9.11 -4.86 26.10
C LEU A 320 -8.69 -3.54 26.77
N LEU A 321 -8.91 -2.41 26.09
CA LEU A 321 -8.29 -1.12 26.46
C LEU A 321 -9.28 -0.12 27.07
N CYS A 322 -10.58 -0.27 26.80
CA CYS A 322 -11.60 0.66 27.25
C CYS A 322 -12.49 0.05 28.35
N ASN A 323 -11.98 -0.91 29.09
CA ASN A 323 -12.70 -1.51 30.19
C ASN A 323 -12.80 -0.57 31.41
N GLU A 324 -14.01 -0.18 31.79
CA GLU A 324 -14.30 0.70 32.94
C GLU A 324 -14.58 -0.10 34.23
N ASN A 325 -14.65 -1.45 34.13
CA ASN A 325 -14.90 -2.30 35.29
C ASN A 325 -13.58 -2.72 35.95
N LYS A 326 -13.45 -2.45 37.24
CA LYS A 326 -12.28 -2.84 38.03
C LYS A 326 -12.06 -4.35 38.07
N ASP A 327 -13.12 -5.14 38.00
CA ASP A 327 -13.04 -6.60 38.04
C ASP A 327 -12.71 -7.22 36.65
N GLY A 328 -12.68 -6.40 35.59
CA GLY A 328 -12.42 -6.83 34.22
C GLY A 328 -13.69 -7.09 33.41
N ASN A 329 -13.53 -7.76 32.28
CA ASN A 329 -14.59 -8.27 31.40
C ASN A 329 -14.16 -9.65 30.88
N ASP A 330 -15.03 -10.33 30.14
CA ASP A 330 -14.79 -11.69 29.63
C ASP A 330 -13.47 -11.82 28.85
N VAL A 331 -13.12 -10.84 28.00
CA VAL A 331 -11.85 -10.83 27.21
C VAL A 331 -10.65 -10.71 28.16
N ILE A 332 -10.71 -9.79 29.12
CA ILE A 332 -9.64 -9.58 30.10
C ILE A 332 -9.47 -10.83 30.98
N ASP A 333 -10.56 -11.44 31.42
CA ASP A 333 -10.52 -12.64 32.26
C ASP A 333 -9.92 -13.84 31.54
N GLU A 334 -10.24 -14.01 30.25
CA GLU A 334 -9.68 -15.08 29.43
C GLU A 334 -8.19 -14.86 29.14
N ILE A 335 -7.77 -13.63 28.84
CA ILE A 335 -6.36 -13.28 28.69
C ILE A 335 -5.60 -13.50 30.01
N ASN A 336 -6.14 -13.09 31.14
CA ASN A 336 -5.52 -13.31 32.45
C ASN A 336 -5.39 -14.80 32.79
N THR A 337 -6.40 -15.60 32.46
CA THR A 337 -6.35 -17.07 32.67
C THR A 337 -5.20 -17.66 31.85
N TYR A 338 -5.05 -17.26 30.58
CA TYR A 338 -3.94 -17.66 29.72
C TYR A 338 -2.58 -17.24 30.31
N LEU A 339 -2.44 -15.98 30.73
CA LEU A 339 -1.19 -15.47 31.27
C LEU A 339 -0.80 -16.17 32.57
N TYR A 340 -1.79 -16.52 33.42
CA TYR A 340 -1.54 -17.28 34.62
C TYR A 340 -1.10 -18.72 34.35
N GLN A 341 -1.76 -19.41 33.41
CA GLN A 341 -1.45 -20.79 33.05
C GLN A 341 -0.07 -20.94 32.39
N GLU A 342 0.26 -20.05 31.45
CA GLU A 342 1.48 -20.17 30.68
C GLU A 342 2.69 -19.54 31.36
N PHE A 343 2.50 -18.45 32.11
CA PHE A 343 3.61 -17.64 32.65
C PHE A 343 3.57 -17.47 34.16
N GLY A 344 2.56 -18.01 34.87
CA GLY A 344 2.37 -17.80 36.31
C GLY A 344 2.09 -16.32 36.67
N PHE A 345 1.67 -15.51 35.68
CA PHE A 345 1.38 -14.10 35.87
C PHE A 345 -0.02 -13.93 36.47
N ASP A 346 -0.09 -13.35 37.66
CA ASP A 346 -1.38 -13.06 38.31
C ASP A 346 -1.93 -11.71 37.82
N LYS A 347 -3.26 -11.63 37.75
CA LYS A 347 -4.02 -10.48 37.27
C LYS A 347 -3.61 -9.19 37.97
N ASP A 348 -3.01 -8.26 37.22
CA ASP A 348 -2.78 -6.89 37.66
C ASP A 348 -3.42 -5.90 36.66
N LEU A 349 -4.59 -5.36 37.06
CA LEU A 349 -5.28 -4.33 36.30
C LEU A 349 -4.89 -2.95 36.81
N LYS A 350 -4.20 -2.21 36.00
CA LYS A 350 -3.80 -0.84 36.27
C LYS A 350 -4.89 0.15 35.87
N GLN A 351 -5.27 1.02 36.78
CA GLN A 351 -6.20 2.09 36.48
C GLN A 351 -5.48 3.25 35.76
N ILE A 352 -5.97 3.60 34.58
CA ILE A 352 -5.45 4.70 33.77
C ILE A 352 -6.62 5.56 33.28
N GLY A 353 -6.75 6.75 33.87
CA GLY A 353 -7.95 7.56 33.68
C GLY A 353 -9.20 6.83 34.21
N ASN A 354 -10.17 6.62 33.35
CA ASN A 354 -11.41 5.90 33.67
C ASN A 354 -11.33 4.39 33.36
N TYR A 355 -10.20 3.90 32.82
CA TYR A 355 -10.08 2.53 32.32
C TYR A 355 -9.16 1.67 33.20
N TYR A 356 -9.44 0.37 33.20
CA TYR A 356 -8.62 -0.66 33.83
C TYR A 356 -8.05 -1.57 32.74
N ILE A 357 -6.74 -1.53 32.53
CA ILE A 357 -6.03 -2.30 31.51
C ILE A 357 -5.01 -3.26 32.14
N ILE A 358 -4.68 -4.34 31.45
CA ILE A 358 -3.64 -5.27 31.88
C ILE A 358 -2.28 -4.60 31.75
N ASP A 359 -1.48 -4.59 32.83
CA ASP A 359 -0.08 -4.15 32.82
C ASP A 359 0.79 -5.36 32.43
N PHE A 360 1.02 -5.54 31.13
CA PHE A 360 1.78 -6.68 30.63
C PHE A 360 3.27 -6.54 30.95
N PRO A 361 3.89 -7.49 31.66
CA PRO A 361 5.33 -7.54 31.80
C PRO A 361 6.02 -7.97 30.51
N ASN A 362 7.32 -7.72 30.41
CA ASN A 362 8.13 -8.28 29.33
C ASN A 362 8.50 -9.74 29.67
N PHE A 363 7.69 -10.69 29.21
CA PHE A 363 7.93 -12.10 29.48
C PHE A 363 9.20 -12.64 28.83
N LYS A 364 9.71 -12.05 27.76
CA LYS A 364 10.94 -12.50 27.09
C LYS A 364 12.19 -12.29 27.94
N GLU A 365 12.20 -11.24 28.77
CA GLU A 365 13.33 -10.98 29.68
C GLU A 365 13.37 -11.91 30.91
N HIS A 366 12.28 -12.62 31.20
CA HIS A 366 12.19 -13.51 32.34
C HIS A 366 12.50 -14.99 32.00
N TYR A 367 12.65 -15.34 30.72
CA TYR A 367 12.86 -16.73 30.26
C TYR A 367 14.17 -16.94 29.46
N GLU A 368 15.05 -15.93 29.35
CA GLU A 368 16.46 -16.08 29.00
C GLU A 368 17.31 -16.17 30.30
#